data_8c1a09a7a3babb2f06b7a806675138b8
#
_entry.id   8c1a09a7a3babb2f06b7a806675138b8
#
_cell.length_a   1.000
_cell.length_b   1.000
_cell.length_c   1.000
_cell.angle_alpha   90.00
_cell.angle_beta   90.00
_cell.angle_gamma   90.00
#
_symmetry.space_group_name_H-M   'P 1'
#
loop_
_entity.id
_entity.type
_entity.pdbx_description
1 polymer ?
#
loop_
_entity_poly.entity_id
_entity_poly.type
_entity_poly.pdbx_seq_one_letter_code
_entity_poly.pdbx_strand_id
1 'polypeptide(L)'
;MQITFGKFDGKTSQEVLIKHAYYAKWVLDQSTTGSLGALQTDLNRLVAALDQKPYTCKCSTKGCARPVSRLTAYANNDTDLYAWCSSCDPYSLGANSGKLSVVNNYKDVLNHVEFRCGATKGGYDRIVKAYAKSKGLPARVGAAAAAKFLA
;
A
#
# COMPACT_ATOMS: atom_id res chain seq x y z
N MET A 1 -8.97 9.70 -11.95
CA MET A 1 -9.91 9.33 -13.03
C MET A 1 -11.21 8.86 -12.41
N GLN A 2 -12.33 9.28 -12.94
CA GLN A 2 -13.62 8.76 -12.51
C GLN A 2 -13.94 7.47 -13.28
N ILE A 3 -14.36 6.44 -12.56
CA ILE A 3 -14.73 5.15 -13.14
C ILE A 3 -16.18 5.23 -13.58
N THR A 4 -16.46 4.83 -14.81
CA THR A 4 -17.80 4.92 -15.44
C THR A 4 -18.34 3.56 -15.84
N PHE A 5 -17.85 2.48 -15.24
CA PHE A 5 -18.25 1.13 -15.59
C PHE A 5 -18.09 0.17 -14.40
N GLY A 6 -18.83 -0.93 -14.45
CA GLY A 6 -18.67 -2.05 -13.53
C GLY A 6 -19.08 -1.75 -12.08
N LYS A 7 -18.53 -2.56 -11.17
CA LYS A 7 -18.88 -2.53 -9.74
C LYS A 7 -18.54 -1.18 -9.08
N PHE A 8 -17.53 -0.48 -9.56
CA PHE A 8 -17.05 0.77 -8.97
C PHE A 8 -17.41 2.00 -9.80
N ASP A 9 -18.46 1.87 -10.63
CA ASP A 9 -19.02 3.03 -11.35
C ASP A 9 -19.35 4.16 -10.37
N GLY A 10 -18.95 5.37 -10.73
CA GLY A 10 -19.11 6.57 -9.90
C GLY A 10 -17.98 6.83 -8.89
N LYS A 11 -17.10 5.87 -8.65
CA LYS A 11 -15.94 6.06 -7.76
C LYS A 11 -14.72 6.56 -8.53
N THR A 12 -13.74 7.08 -7.80
CA THR A 12 -12.47 7.50 -8.39
C THR A 12 -11.45 6.37 -8.33
N SER A 13 -10.50 6.38 -9.26
CA SER A 13 -9.36 5.46 -9.24
C SER A 13 -8.53 5.61 -7.95
N GLN A 14 -8.41 6.83 -7.42
CA GLN A 14 -7.74 7.09 -6.15
C GLN A 14 -8.43 6.36 -4.98
N GLU A 15 -9.75 6.45 -4.91
CA GLU A 15 -10.52 5.74 -3.89
C GLU A 15 -10.35 4.23 -4.02
N VAL A 16 -10.41 3.71 -5.23
CA VAL A 16 -10.25 2.27 -5.50
C VAL A 16 -8.85 1.80 -5.06
N LEU A 17 -7.81 2.54 -5.41
CA LEU A 17 -6.44 2.15 -5.05
C LEU A 17 -6.24 2.03 -3.54
N ILE A 18 -6.83 2.93 -2.77
CA ILE A 18 -6.62 3.01 -1.31
C ILE A 18 -7.63 2.15 -0.53
N LYS A 19 -8.89 2.15 -0.94
CA LYS A 19 -9.98 1.51 -0.16
C LYS A 19 -10.40 0.15 -0.68
N HIS A 20 -10.13 -0.14 -1.94
CA HIS A 20 -10.54 -1.36 -2.62
C HIS A 20 -9.33 -2.03 -3.27
N ALA A 21 -8.29 -2.23 -2.48
CA ALA A 21 -6.99 -2.70 -2.96
C ALA A 21 -7.05 -4.09 -3.61
N TYR A 22 -7.96 -4.96 -3.16
CA TYR A 22 -8.16 -6.26 -3.82
C TYR A 22 -8.58 -6.09 -5.27
N TYR A 23 -9.54 -5.19 -5.54
CA TYR A 23 -9.96 -4.90 -6.91
C TYR A 23 -8.86 -4.21 -7.72
N ALA A 24 -8.15 -3.26 -7.10
CA ALA A 24 -7.02 -2.61 -7.75
C ALA A 24 -5.95 -3.63 -8.18
N LYS A 25 -5.63 -4.59 -7.30
CA LYS A 25 -4.71 -5.69 -7.62
C LYS A 25 -5.22 -6.50 -8.81
N TRP A 26 -6.50 -6.86 -8.79
CA TRP A 26 -7.10 -7.62 -9.89
C TRP A 26 -6.95 -6.87 -11.22
N VAL A 27 -7.27 -5.57 -11.26
CA VAL A 27 -7.12 -4.74 -12.48
C VAL A 27 -5.66 -4.69 -12.92
N LEU A 28 -4.74 -4.48 -11.99
CA LEU A 28 -3.30 -4.37 -12.30
C LEU A 28 -2.73 -5.68 -12.87
N ASP A 29 -3.30 -6.82 -12.50
CA ASP A 29 -2.85 -8.14 -12.95
C ASP A 29 -3.45 -8.54 -14.31
N GLN A 30 -4.39 -7.77 -14.85
CA GLN A 30 -5.06 -8.12 -16.11
C GLN A 30 -4.23 -7.73 -17.33
N SER A 31 -4.33 -8.55 -18.37
CA SER A 31 -3.96 -8.16 -19.74
C SER A 31 -5.21 -7.58 -20.41
N THR A 32 -5.27 -6.27 -20.56
CA THR A 32 -6.53 -5.61 -20.91
C THR A 32 -6.36 -4.37 -21.77
N THR A 33 -7.46 -3.99 -22.44
CA THR A 33 -7.59 -2.79 -23.29
C THR A 33 -8.93 -2.10 -22.99
N GLY A 34 -9.24 -1.03 -23.70
CA GLY A 34 -10.50 -0.30 -23.52
C GLY A 34 -10.60 0.40 -22.17
N SER A 35 -11.81 0.45 -21.61
CA SER A 35 -12.08 1.13 -20.33
C SER A 35 -11.31 0.54 -19.16
N LEU A 36 -11.18 -0.78 -19.09
CA LEU A 36 -10.40 -1.46 -18.07
C LEU A 36 -8.91 -1.18 -18.23
N GLY A 37 -8.43 -1.13 -19.47
CA GLY A 37 -7.04 -0.74 -19.78
C GLY A 37 -6.73 0.69 -19.39
N ALA A 38 -7.65 1.62 -19.59
CA ALA A 38 -7.50 3.00 -19.15
C ALA A 38 -7.43 3.10 -17.63
N LEU A 39 -8.26 2.35 -16.91
CA LEU A 39 -8.20 2.27 -15.46
C LEU A 39 -6.88 1.67 -14.98
N GLN A 40 -6.41 0.61 -15.61
CA GLN A 40 -5.12 -0.02 -15.28
C GLN A 40 -3.96 0.99 -15.45
N THR A 41 -3.95 1.74 -16.54
CA THR A 41 -2.93 2.77 -16.78
C THR A 41 -2.96 3.85 -15.69
N ASP A 42 -4.14 4.30 -15.30
CA ASP A 42 -4.26 5.32 -14.26
C ASP A 42 -3.88 4.77 -12.89
N LEU A 43 -4.26 3.54 -12.55
CA LEU A 43 -3.83 2.89 -11.31
C LEU A 43 -2.31 2.74 -11.24
N ASN A 44 -1.65 2.35 -12.34
CA ASN A 44 -0.19 2.29 -12.39
C ASN A 44 0.45 3.66 -12.13
N ARG A 45 -0.11 4.72 -12.70
CA ARG A 45 0.35 6.09 -12.45
C ARG A 45 0.19 6.46 -10.96
N LEU A 46 -0.94 6.13 -10.35
CA LEU A 46 -1.21 6.40 -8.94
C LEU A 46 -0.31 5.59 -8.01
N VAL A 47 -0.04 4.33 -8.35
CA VAL A 47 0.93 3.49 -7.63
C VAL A 47 2.31 4.14 -7.61
N ALA A 48 2.79 4.59 -8.76
CA ALA A 48 4.08 5.28 -8.85
C ALA A 48 4.09 6.56 -7.99
N ALA A 49 3.02 7.34 -8.04
CA ALA A 49 2.89 8.55 -7.24
C ALA A 49 2.90 8.26 -5.73
N LEU A 50 2.19 7.22 -5.29
CA LEU A 50 2.17 6.78 -3.90
C LEU A 50 3.54 6.30 -3.45
N ASP A 51 4.21 5.49 -4.26
CA ASP A 51 5.52 4.93 -3.93
C ASP A 51 6.59 6.03 -3.79
N GLN A 52 6.46 7.11 -4.53
CA GLN A 52 7.41 8.24 -4.46
C GLN A 52 7.18 9.18 -3.26
N LYS A 53 6.05 9.09 -2.58
CA LYS A 53 5.81 9.92 -1.40
C LYS A 53 6.77 9.58 -0.28
N PRO A 54 7.25 10.59 0.49
CA PRO A 54 8.11 10.33 1.62
C PRO A 54 7.33 9.68 2.78
N TYR A 55 8.03 8.91 3.59
CA TYR A 55 7.49 8.41 4.84
C TYR A 55 7.30 9.58 5.82
N THR A 56 6.14 9.64 6.46
CA THR A 56 5.81 10.63 7.50
C THR A 56 5.64 10.00 8.87
N CYS A 57 5.65 8.67 8.94
CA CYS A 57 5.57 7.92 10.19
C CYS A 57 6.89 7.97 10.97
N LYS A 58 6.82 7.58 12.23
CA LYS A 58 7.99 7.47 13.10
C LYS A 58 8.58 6.07 13.06
N CYS A 59 9.90 5.97 13.32
CA CYS A 59 10.54 4.68 13.55
C CYS A 59 9.84 3.91 14.68
N SER A 60 9.66 2.61 14.49
CA SER A 60 8.96 1.75 15.46
C SER A 60 9.72 1.55 16.77
N THR A 61 11.00 1.88 16.81
CA THR A 61 11.77 1.85 18.04
C THR A 61 11.33 2.97 18.96
N LYS A 62 10.95 2.63 20.19
CA LYS A 62 10.48 3.60 21.18
C LYS A 62 11.52 4.70 21.38
N GLY A 63 11.08 5.96 21.30
CA GLY A 63 11.92 7.13 21.48
C GLY A 63 12.84 7.49 20.31
N CYS A 64 12.79 6.75 19.20
CA CYS A 64 13.57 7.06 18.01
C CYS A 64 12.85 8.11 17.15
N ALA A 65 13.52 9.20 16.84
CA ALA A 65 13.02 10.29 16.00
C ALA A 65 13.75 10.37 14.64
N ARG A 66 14.55 9.39 14.29
CA ARG A 66 15.29 9.37 13.01
C ARG A 66 14.34 9.14 11.83
N PRO A 67 14.67 9.66 10.63
CA PRO A 67 13.86 9.44 9.45
C PRO A 67 13.72 7.96 9.11
N VAL A 68 12.50 7.56 8.73
CA VAL A 68 12.18 6.19 8.31
C VAL A 68 12.75 5.95 6.91
N SER A 69 13.45 4.83 6.74
CA SER A 69 14.02 4.40 5.46
C SER A 69 13.45 3.08 4.94
N ARG A 70 12.80 2.30 5.81
CA ARG A 70 12.31 0.96 5.45
C ARG A 70 11.03 0.61 6.20
N LEU A 71 10.14 -0.10 5.51
CA LEU A 71 9.00 -0.78 6.15
C LEU A 71 9.23 -2.29 6.14
N THR A 72 8.70 -2.96 7.17
CA THR A 72 8.67 -4.41 7.27
C THR A 72 7.28 -4.89 7.69
N ALA A 73 6.97 -6.14 7.33
CA ALA A 73 5.75 -6.82 7.73
C ALA A 73 6.08 -8.25 8.19
N TYR A 74 5.35 -8.74 9.20
CA TYR A 74 5.51 -10.10 9.67
C TYR A 74 4.56 -11.05 8.92
N ALA A 75 5.02 -12.27 8.66
CA ALA A 75 4.19 -13.33 8.08
C ALA A 75 2.93 -13.54 8.92
N ASN A 76 1.80 -13.77 8.26
CA ASN A 76 0.47 -13.91 8.86
C ASN A 76 -0.10 -12.64 9.51
N ASN A 77 0.55 -11.50 9.34
CA ASN A 77 0.03 -10.19 9.76
C ASN A 77 -0.28 -9.35 8.52
N ASP A 78 -1.56 -9.16 8.23
CA ASP A 78 -2.07 -8.38 7.11
C ASP A 78 -2.66 -7.02 7.55
N THR A 79 -2.31 -6.56 8.74
CA THR A 79 -2.88 -5.34 9.34
C THR A 79 -1.81 -4.30 9.62
N ASP A 80 -0.64 -4.71 10.11
CA ASP A 80 0.38 -3.81 10.61
C ASP A 80 1.64 -3.81 9.74
N LEU A 81 2.18 -2.63 9.52
CA LEU A 81 3.51 -2.41 8.98
C LEU A 81 4.37 -1.74 10.04
N TYR A 82 5.63 -2.11 10.08
CA TYR A 82 6.61 -1.54 11.02
C TYR A 82 7.61 -0.69 10.24
N ALA A 83 7.86 0.51 10.74
CA ALA A 83 8.73 1.48 10.10
C ALA A 83 10.07 1.57 10.85
N TRP A 84 11.17 1.66 10.13
CA TRP A 84 12.51 1.64 10.69
C TRP A 84 13.40 2.70 10.06
N CYS A 85 14.18 3.39 10.89
CA CYS A 85 15.33 4.16 10.41
C CYS A 85 16.47 3.20 10.07
N SER A 86 17.51 3.70 9.41
CA SER A 86 18.66 2.89 9.00
C SER A 86 19.40 2.23 10.17
N SER A 87 19.35 2.82 11.36
CA SER A 87 20.04 2.29 12.56
C SER A 87 19.21 1.22 13.30
N CYS A 88 17.88 1.31 13.26
CA CYS A 88 16.98 0.39 13.96
C CYS A 88 16.44 -0.74 13.06
N ASP A 89 16.75 -0.68 11.77
CA ASP A 89 16.24 -1.63 10.78
C ASP A 89 16.66 -3.05 11.15
N PRO A 90 15.69 -3.98 11.39
CA PRO A 90 16.01 -5.35 11.76
C PRO A 90 16.89 -6.08 10.74
N TYR A 91 16.72 -5.78 9.43
CA TYR A 91 17.57 -6.35 8.38
C TYR A 91 19.02 -5.91 8.50
N SER A 92 19.27 -4.63 8.81
CA SER A 92 20.62 -4.11 9.08
C SER A 92 21.24 -4.73 10.32
N LEU A 93 20.42 -5.15 11.29
CA LEU A 93 20.83 -5.80 12.53
C LEU A 93 20.89 -7.33 12.40
N GLY A 94 20.72 -7.88 11.20
CA GLY A 94 20.84 -9.30 10.91
C GLY A 94 19.58 -10.15 11.11
N ALA A 95 18.41 -9.55 11.29
CA ALA A 95 17.15 -10.29 11.37
C ALA A 95 16.79 -10.88 10.00
N ASN A 96 16.94 -12.19 9.87
CA ASN A 96 16.65 -12.92 8.64
C ASN A 96 15.98 -14.25 8.98
N SER A 97 14.84 -14.19 9.67
CA SER A 97 14.14 -15.39 10.16
C SER A 97 13.18 -15.99 9.14
N GLY A 98 13.02 -15.42 7.96
CA GLY A 98 11.98 -15.79 7.00
C GLY A 98 10.56 -15.40 7.41
N LYS A 99 10.38 -14.83 8.61
CA LYS A 99 9.09 -14.34 9.12
C LYS A 99 8.86 -12.86 8.81
N LEU A 100 9.91 -12.16 8.42
CA LEU A 100 9.90 -10.72 8.16
C LEU A 100 10.04 -10.48 6.66
N SER A 101 9.20 -9.62 6.10
CA SER A 101 9.27 -9.18 4.70
C SER A 101 9.57 -7.69 4.62
N VAL A 102 10.42 -7.29 3.68
CA VAL A 102 10.61 -5.88 3.34
C VAL A 102 9.45 -5.42 2.46
N VAL A 103 8.87 -4.26 2.76
CA VAL A 103 7.69 -3.72 2.07
C VAL A 103 7.94 -2.24 1.81
N ASN A 104 8.58 -1.91 0.71
CA ASN A 104 8.98 -0.54 0.38
C ASN A 104 8.18 0.10 -0.76
N ASN A 105 7.27 -0.65 -1.38
CA ASN A 105 6.44 -0.16 -2.46
C ASN A 105 5.09 -0.87 -2.46
N TYR A 106 4.16 -0.38 -3.27
CA TYR A 106 2.81 -0.91 -3.37
C TYR A 106 2.79 -2.38 -3.77
N LYS A 107 3.64 -2.77 -4.71
CA LYS A 107 3.75 -4.15 -5.16
C LYS A 107 4.22 -5.10 -4.05
N ASP A 108 5.20 -4.68 -3.25
CA ASP A 108 5.66 -5.45 -2.09
C ASP A 108 4.54 -5.66 -1.08
N VAL A 109 3.71 -4.64 -0.85
CA VAL A 109 2.54 -4.71 0.03
C VAL A 109 1.57 -5.78 -0.45
N LEU A 110 1.24 -5.78 -1.74
CA LEU A 110 0.36 -6.78 -2.33
C LEU A 110 0.95 -8.19 -2.26
N ASN A 111 2.23 -8.33 -2.56
CA ASN A 111 2.94 -9.62 -2.50
C ASN A 111 2.98 -10.17 -1.07
N HIS A 112 3.15 -9.33 -0.07
CA HIS A 112 3.11 -9.74 1.33
C HIS A 112 1.77 -10.41 1.66
N VAL A 113 0.64 -9.81 1.28
CA VAL A 113 -0.69 -10.39 1.53
C VAL A 113 -0.86 -11.68 0.74
N GLU A 114 -0.48 -11.69 -0.54
CA GLU A 114 -0.66 -12.85 -1.42
C GLU A 114 0.14 -14.07 -0.96
N PHE A 115 1.42 -13.88 -0.64
CA PHE A 115 2.33 -14.99 -0.38
C PHE A 115 2.56 -15.28 1.11
N ARG A 116 2.21 -14.38 2.01
CA ARG A 116 2.53 -14.48 3.43
C ARG A 116 1.33 -14.38 4.37
N CYS A 117 0.14 -14.02 3.85
CA CYS A 117 -1.06 -13.78 4.66
C CYS A 117 -2.32 -14.48 4.12
N GLY A 118 -2.20 -15.44 3.22
CA GLY A 118 -3.32 -16.21 2.70
C GLY A 118 -4.21 -15.49 1.68
N ALA A 119 -3.78 -14.35 1.15
CA ALA A 119 -4.43 -13.61 0.05
C ALA A 119 -5.92 -13.27 0.30
N THR A 120 -6.28 -12.89 1.53
CA THR A 120 -7.66 -12.49 1.85
C THR A 120 -7.97 -11.10 1.32
N LYS A 121 -9.22 -10.89 0.83
CA LYS A 121 -9.67 -9.59 0.32
C LYS A 121 -9.48 -8.47 1.34
N GLY A 122 -9.92 -8.69 2.58
CA GLY A 122 -9.77 -7.73 3.65
C GLY A 122 -8.31 -7.45 4.01
N GLY A 123 -7.42 -8.43 3.84
CA GLY A 123 -5.99 -8.26 4.04
C GLY A 123 -5.37 -7.24 3.10
N TYR A 124 -5.70 -7.28 1.82
CA TYR A 124 -5.24 -6.28 0.86
C TYR A 124 -5.70 -4.88 1.26
N ASP A 125 -6.97 -4.71 1.62
CA ASP A 125 -7.50 -3.40 2.01
C ASP A 125 -6.84 -2.85 3.27
N ARG A 126 -6.63 -3.69 4.29
CA ARG A 126 -6.00 -3.27 5.55
C ARG A 126 -4.55 -2.87 5.37
N ILE A 127 -3.77 -3.69 4.69
CA ILE A 127 -2.33 -3.46 4.57
C ILE A 127 -2.01 -2.28 3.65
N VAL A 128 -2.79 -2.08 2.58
CA VAL A 128 -2.64 -0.90 1.71
C VAL A 128 -2.94 0.38 2.47
N LYS A 129 -3.97 0.38 3.33
CA LYS A 129 -4.24 1.54 4.20
C LYS A 129 -3.07 1.82 5.14
N ALA A 130 -2.48 0.79 5.74
CA ALA A 130 -1.31 0.95 6.60
C ALA A 130 -0.13 1.55 5.83
N TYR A 131 0.11 1.09 4.61
CA TYR A 131 1.13 1.64 3.72
C TYR A 131 0.88 3.11 3.40
N ALA A 132 -0.33 3.47 2.99
CA ALA A 132 -0.68 4.84 2.69
C ALA A 132 -0.59 5.76 3.91
N LYS A 133 -0.97 5.27 5.10
CA LYS A 133 -0.80 6.01 6.37
C LYS A 133 0.65 6.29 6.67
N SER A 134 1.55 5.35 6.39
CA SER A 134 3.00 5.55 6.58
C SER A 134 3.53 6.70 5.73
N LYS A 135 2.81 7.09 4.69
CA LYS A 135 3.15 8.17 3.76
C LYS A 135 2.28 9.42 3.92
N GLY A 136 1.49 9.48 4.98
CA GLY A 136 0.75 10.69 5.35
C GLY A 136 -0.76 10.66 5.13
N LEU A 137 -1.33 9.54 4.67
CA LEU A 137 -2.79 9.43 4.57
C LEU A 137 -3.43 9.53 5.96
N PRO A 138 -4.52 10.32 6.12
CA PRO A 138 -5.25 10.39 7.39
C PRO A 138 -5.85 9.04 7.82
N ALA A 139 -6.10 8.86 9.12
CA ALA A 139 -6.67 7.63 9.68
C ALA A 139 -8.07 7.31 9.14
N ARG A 140 -8.88 8.33 8.86
CA ARG A 140 -10.20 8.19 8.22
C ARG A 140 -10.10 8.61 6.76
N VAL A 141 -10.44 7.68 5.87
CA VAL A 141 -10.33 7.88 4.43
C VAL A 141 -11.70 7.84 3.79
N GLY A 142 -12.18 8.99 3.32
CA GLY A 142 -13.29 9.07 2.36
C GLY A 142 -12.75 9.24 0.94
N ALA A 143 -13.65 9.27 -0.04
CA ALA A 143 -13.29 9.49 -1.45
C ALA A 143 -12.51 10.79 -1.66
N ALA A 144 -12.93 11.89 -1.01
CA ALA A 144 -12.29 13.19 -1.11
C ALA A 144 -10.87 13.16 -0.54
N ALA A 145 -10.65 12.49 0.59
CA ALA A 145 -9.33 12.36 1.20
C ALA A 145 -8.37 11.56 0.32
N ALA A 146 -8.82 10.45 -0.27
CA ALA A 146 -8.03 9.67 -1.20
C ALA A 146 -7.66 10.46 -2.46
N ALA A 147 -8.62 11.18 -3.04
CA ALA A 147 -8.38 12.00 -4.22
C ALA A 147 -7.36 13.11 -3.95
N LYS A 148 -7.48 13.81 -2.82
CA LYS A 148 -6.54 14.85 -2.42
C LYS A 148 -5.14 14.30 -2.15
N PHE A 149 -5.05 13.15 -1.51
CA PHE A 149 -3.78 12.52 -1.17
C PHE A 149 -2.99 12.09 -2.41
N LEU A 150 -3.67 11.64 -3.45
CA LEU A 150 -3.09 11.17 -4.71
C LEU A 150 -3.28 12.15 -5.88
N ALA A 151 -3.63 13.37 -5.58
CA ALA A 151 -3.82 14.39 -6.61
C ALA A 151 -2.53 14.73 -7.36
#